data_da237f654f31243aac336b55b05b9a4a
#
_entry.id   da237f654f31243aac336b55b05b9a4a
#
_cell.length_a   1.000
_cell.length_b   1.000
_cell.length_c   1.000
_cell.angle_alpha   90.00
_cell.angle_beta   90.00
_cell.angle_gamma   90.00
#
_symmetry.space_group_name_H-M   'P 1'
#
loop_
_entity.id
_entity.type
_entity.pdbx_description
1 polymer ?
#
loop_
_entity_poly.entity_id
_entity_poly.type
_entity_poly.pdbx_seq_one_letter_code
_entity_poly.pdbx_strand_id
1 'polypeptide(L)'
;MHGRTPPPLSVVRSAPTADDDAVLAAALIARDRDAPTLAWTRLSPLVLRLLRRYFGPGADRQDLCQEVFMRFFTRIDELRDKSALRSFLIGICLGVAQNELRRAKVRRWIFLTHTGDLPDAPINGANPEAREATARVYEILAGANAEDRALFVTRYIEKMELAEIATAIGRPLSTTKRRLARATRRISARMSGDPALADYVDGLTAGKAARG
;
A
#
# COMPACT_ATOMS: atom_id res chain seq x y z
N MET A 1 -46.43 -20.73 -24.09
CA MET A 1 -45.28 -21.27 -23.33
C MET A 1 -44.28 -20.12 -23.13
N HIS A 2 -44.30 -19.51 -21.94
CA HIS A 2 -43.43 -18.38 -21.64
C HIS A 2 -42.23 -18.92 -20.87
N GLY A 3 -41.06 -18.96 -21.53
CA GLY A 3 -39.80 -19.33 -20.91
C GLY A 3 -39.34 -18.26 -19.93
N ARG A 4 -39.41 -18.53 -18.63
CA ARG A 4 -38.77 -17.71 -17.59
C ARG A 4 -37.28 -18.00 -17.59
N THR A 5 -36.49 -17.06 -18.09
CA THR A 5 -35.04 -17.06 -17.90
C THR A 5 -34.74 -16.83 -16.41
N PRO A 6 -33.97 -17.71 -15.74
CA PRO A 6 -33.60 -17.47 -14.36
C PRO A 6 -32.71 -16.23 -14.25
N PRO A 7 -32.80 -15.44 -13.17
CA PRO A 7 -31.95 -14.28 -12.97
C PRO A 7 -30.48 -14.72 -12.81
N PRO A 8 -29.52 -13.92 -13.29
CA PRO A 8 -28.11 -14.22 -13.11
C PRO A 8 -27.75 -14.20 -11.63
N LEU A 9 -27.13 -15.30 -11.16
CA LEU A 9 -26.56 -15.39 -9.80
C LEU A 9 -25.40 -14.39 -9.70
N SER A 10 -25.67 -13.16 -9.28
CA SER A 10 -24.64 -12.23 -8.85
C SER A 10 -24.15 -12.68 -7.49
N VAL A 11 -22.96 -13.30 -7.45
CA VAL A 11 -22.22 -13.51 -6.21
C VAL A 11 -21.81 -12.13 -5.71
N VAL A 12 -22.59 -11.57 -4.79
CA VAL A 12 -22.20 -10.40 -4.02
C VAL A 12 -21.00 -10.83 -3.17
N ARG A 13 -19.80 -10.57 -3.62
CA ARG A 13 -18.59 -10.69 -2.80
C ARG A 13 -18.66 -9.60 -1.74
N SER A 14 -19.24 -9.92 -0.61
CA SER A 14 -19.13 -9.08 0.59
C SER A 14 -17.66 -8.81 0.87
N ALA A 15 -17.33 -7.56 1.20
CA ALA A 15 -15.98 -7.25 1.66
C ALA A 15 -15.66 -8.18 2.85
N PRO A 16 -14.46 -8.81 2.88
CA PRO A 16 -14.11 -9.75 3.93
C PRO A 16 -14.15 -9.05 5.29
N THR A 17 -14.81 -9.67 6.24
CA THR A 17 -14.99 -9.17 7.60
C THR A 17 -13.75 -9.46 8.46
N ALA A 18 -13.62 -8.79 9.60
CA ALA A 18 -12.55 -9.05 10.59
C ALA A 18 -12.63 -10.51 11.11
N ASP A 19 -13.85 -11.07 11.23
CA ASP A 19 -14.06 -12.47 11.63
C ASP A 19 -13.49 -13.45 10.61
N ASP A 20 -13.68 -13.18 9.31
CA ASP A 20 -13.11 -14.00 8.25
C ASP A 20 -11.56 -13.99 8.27
N ASP A 21 -10.97 -12.85 8.61
CA ASP A 21 -9.52 -12.72 8.72
C ASP A 21 -8.99 -13.45 9.96
N ALA A 22 -9.73 -13.45 11.06
CA ALA A 22 -9.38 -14.19 12.27
C ALA A 22 -9.43 -15.70 12.07
N VAL A 23 -10.44 -16.19 11.33
CA VAL A 23 -10.55 -17.61 10.96
C VAL A 23 -9.38 -18.03 10.07
N LEU A 24 -9.06 -17.24 9.06
CA LEU A 24 -7.92 -17.51 8.18
C LEU A 24 -6.58 -17.49 8.95
N ALA A 25 -6.41 -16.55 9.88
CA ALA A 25 -5.23 -16.48 10.74
C ALA A 25 -5.10 -17.74 11.62
N ALA A 26 -6.22 -18.21 12.19
CA ALA A 26 -6.22 -19.42 12.99
C ALA A 26 -5.82 -20.67 12.18
N ALA A 27 -6.34 -20.81 10.95
CA ALA A 27 -6.00 -21.90 10.05
C ALA A 27 -4.51 -21.86 9.64
N LEU A 28 -3.96 -20.67 9.35
CA LEU A 28 -2.54 -20.50 9.03
C LEU A 28 -1.64 -20.90 10.20
N ILE A 29 -1.96 -20.48 11.42
CA ILE A 29 -1.21 -20.82 12.64
C ILE A 29 -1.31 -22.33 12.92
N ALA A 30 -2.47 -22.94 12.68
CA ALA A 30 -2.68 -24.39 12.83
C ALA A 30 -2.01 -25.22 11.72
N ARG A 31 -1.35 -24.55 10.74
CA ARG A 31 -0.68 -25.20 9.59
C ARG A 31 -1.66 -26.01 8.72
N ASP A 32 -2.92 -25.57 8.62
CA ASP A 32 -3.89 -26.16 7.71
C ASP A 32 -3.34 -26.13 6.27
N ARG A 33 -3.50 -27.26 5.56
CA ARG A 33 -2.92 -27.46 4.23
C ARG A 33 -3.42 -26.46 3.19
N ASP A 34 -4.68 -26.07 3.28
CA ASP A 34 -5.32 -25.20 2.27
C ASP A 34 -5.24 -23.71 2.63
N ALA A 35 -4.90 -23.39 3.88
CA ALA A 35 -4.84 -22.04 4.39
C ALA A 35 -3.86 -21.13 3.62
N PRO A 36 -2.65 -21.57 3.20
CA PRO A 36 -1.74 -20.73 2.40
C PRO A 36 -2.33 -20.36 1.04
N THR A 37 -3.00 -21.30 0.35
CA THR A 37 -3.64 -21.04 -0.94
C THR A 37 -4.79 -20.06 -0.79
N LEU A 38 -5.60 -20.21 0.25
CA LEU A 38 -6.69 -19.29 0.55
C LEU A 38 -6.17 -17.89 0.89
N ALA A 39 -5.11 -17.81 1.70
CA ALA A 39 -4.46 -16.55 2.05
C ALA A 39 -3.91 -15.84 0.80
N TRP A 40 -3.22 -16.56 -0.06
CA TRP A 40 -2.72 -16.03 -1.32
C TRP A 40 -3.86 -15.47 -2.19
N THR A 41 -4.88 -16.28 -2.46
CA THR A 41 -6.02 -15.90 -3.31
C THR A 41 -6.72 -14.65 -2.77
N ARG A 42 -6.85 -14.55 -1.45
CA ARG A 42 -7.63 -13.52 -0.79
C ARG A 42 -6.85 -12.23 -0.58
N LEU A 43 -5.56 -12.31 -0.29
CA LEU A 43 -4.74 -11.18 0.16
C LEU A 43 -3.74 -10.68 -0.89
N SER A 44 -3.40 -11.47 -1.92
CA SER A 44 -2.46 -10.99 -2.97
C SER A 44 -2.96 -9.77 -3.73
N PRO A 45 -4.27 -9.57 -4.01
CA PRO A 45 -4.73 -8.34 -4.63
C PRO A 45 -4.47 -7.09 -3.77
N LEU A 46 -4.55 -7.22 -2.45
CA LEU A 46 -4.20 -6.15 -1.51
C LEU A 46 -2.71 -5.82 -1.60
N VAL A 47 -1.85 -6.84 -1.51
CA VAL A 47 -0.39 -6.67 -1.56
C VAL A 47 0.04 -6.05 -2.89
N LEU A 48 -0.46 -6.56 -4.03
CA LEU A 48 -0.16 -6.01 -5.35
C LEU A 48 -0.61 -4.55 -5.50
N ARG A 49 -1.79 -4.20 -4.96
CA ARG A 49 -2.26 -2.82 -4.94
C ARG A 49 -1.31 -1.92 -4.14
N LEU A 50 -0.91 -2.34 -2.94
CA LEU A 50 0.04 -1.59 -2.11
C LEU A 50 1.38 -1.41 -2.82
N LEU A 51 1.95 -2.46 -3.39
CA LEU A 51 3.20 -2.39 -4.14
C LEU A 51 3.10 -1.43 -5.33
N ARG A 52 1.96 -1.44 -6.06
CA ARG A 52 1.71 -0.44 -7.12
C ARG A 52 1.75 0.99 -6.61
N ARG A 53 1.17 1.23 -5.44
CA ARG A 53 1.15 2.55 -4.80
C ARG A 53 2.53 2.99 -4.31
N TYR A 54 3.36 2.04 -3.87
CA TYR A 54 4.73 2.36 -3.42
C TYR A 54 5.71 2.60 -4.55
N PHE A 55 5.65 1.82 -5.61
CA PHE A 55 6.66 1.86 -6.67
C PHE A 55 6.22 2.61 -7.93
N GLY A 56 4.94 2.94 -8.04
CA GLY A 56 4.38 3.47 -9.28
C GLY A 56 4.18 2.38 -10.34
N PRO A 57 3.85 2.76 -11.57
CA PRO A 57 3.72 1.85 -12.69
C PRO A 57 5.07 1.29 -13.14
N GLY A 58 5.08 0.06 -13.68
CA GLY A 58 6.25 -0.51 -14.38
C GLY A 58 7.24 -1.33 -13.55
N ALA A 59 7.18 -1.35 -12.21
CA ALA A 59 8.05 -2.22 -11.43
C ALA A 59 7.56 -3.68 -11.50
N ASP A 60 8.48 -4.63 -11.57
CA ASP A 60 8.15 -6.04 -11.36
C ASP A 60 7.70 -6.23 -9.91
N ARG A 61 6.40 -6.49 -9.76
CA ARG A 61 5.75 -6.54 -8.45
C ARG A 61 5.41 -7.96 -8.04
N GLN A 62 5.52 -8.90 -8.97
CA GLN A 62 5.20 -10.30 -8.69
C GLN A 62 6.24 -10.90 -7.78
N ASP A 63 7.52 -10.68 -8.04
CA ASP A 63 8.61 -11.11 -7.19
C ASP A 63 8.53 -10.50 -5.79
N LEU A 64 8.23 -9.19 -5.71
CA LEU A 64 8.03 -8.52 -4.42
C LEU A 64 6.81 -9.05 -3.68
N CYS A 65 5.73 -9.37 -4.40
CA CYS A 65 4.54 -9.99 -3.81
C CYS A 65 4.87 -11.36 -3.25
N GLN A 66 5.61 -12.19 -3.99
CA GLN A 66 6.09 -13.50 -3.51
C GLN A 66 6.97 -13.33 -2.26
N GLU A 67 7.92 -12.38 -2.27
CA GLU A 67 8.76 -12.10 -1.09
C GLU A 67 7.92 -11.70 0.14
N VAL A 68 6.88 -10.88 -0.05
CA VAL A 68 5.94 -10.53 1.03
C VAL A 68 5.28 -11.78 1.60
N PHE A 69 4.74 -12.66 0.76
CA PHE A 69 4.06 -13.87 1.21
C PHE A 69 5.01 -14.89 1.83
N MET A 70 6.22 -15.06 1.31
CA MET A 70 7.24 -15.90 1.93
C MET A 70 7.52 -15.45 3.36
N ARG A 71 7.73 -14.14 3.57
CA ARG A 71 7.93 -13.58 4.90
C ARG A 71 6.69 -13.68 5.78
N PHE A 72 5.52 -13.49 5.21
CA PHE A 72 4.25 -13.62 5.90
C PHE A 72 4.04 -15.02 6.46
N PHE A 73 4.21 -16.07 5.64
CA PHE A 73 4.07 -17.45 6.08
C PHE A 73 5.15 -17.87 7.09
N THR A 74 6.38 -17.36 6.93
CA THR A 74 7.47 -17.65 7.86
C THR A 74 7.22 -17.01 9.25
N ARG A 75 6.55 -15.87 9.28
CA ARG A 75 6.37 -15.07 10.50
C ARG A 75 4.95 -15.13 11.05
N ILE A 76 4.08 -15.98 10.52
CA ILE A 76 2.67 -16.03 10.94
C ILE A 76 2.50 -16.34 12.45
N ASP A 77 3.43 -17.08 13.04
CA ASP A 77 3.43 -17.41 14.47
C ASP A 77 3.70 -16.19 15.37
N GLU A 78 4.21 -15.09 14.82
CA GLU A 78 4.37 -13.82 15.54
C GLU A 78 3.04 -13.05 15.67
N LEU A 79 2.01 -13.44 14.96
CA LEU A 79 0.69 -12.81 14.99
C LEU A 79 -0.02 -13.10 16.32
N ARG A 80 -0.06 -12.12 17.24
CA ARG A 80 -0.69 -12.25 18.55
C ARG A 80 -2.21 -12.11 18.52
N ASP A 81 -2.68 -11.15 17.71
CA ASP A 81 -4.10 -10.87 17.52
C ASP A 81 -4.52 -11.32 16.13
N LYS A 82 -5.33 -12.37 16.07
CA LYS A 82 -5.81 -12.96 14.82
C LYS A 82 -6.65 -11.98 13.98
N SER A 83 -7.35 -11.05 14.62
CA SER A 83 -8.12 -10.01 13.95
C SER A 83 -7.23 -8.99 13.22
N ALA A 84 -5.95 -8.89 13.60
CA ALA A 84 -4.96 -8.01 13.00
C ALA A 84 -4.22 -8.61 11.79
N LEU A 85 -4.72 -9.71 11.18
CA LEU A 85 -4.06 -10.42 10.07
C LEU A 85 -3.67 -9.49 8.93
N ARG A 86 -4.59 -8.62 8.49
CA ARG A 86 -4.31 -7.65 7.41
C ARG A 86 -3.25 -6.64 7.80
N SER A 87 -3.35 -6.07 8.99
CA SER A 87 -2.37 -5.10 9.48
C SER A 87 -0.98 -5.73 9.59
N PHE A 88 -0.91 -7.00 10.02
CA PHE A 88 0.34 -7.76 10.05
C PHE A 88 0.95 -7.95 8.65
N LEU A 89 0.14 -8.39 7.68
CA LEU A 89 0.58 -8.53 6.28
C LEU A 89 1.02 -7.19 5.68
N ILE A 90 0.27 -6.12 5.93
CA ILE A 90 0.62 -4.76 5.48
C ILE A 90 1.94 -4.32 6.08
N GLY A 91 2.20 -4.61 7.35
CA GLY A 91 3.48 -4.33 7.99
C GLY A 91 4.65 -5.03 7.30
N ILE A 92 4.48 -6.30 6.94
CA ILE A 92 5.49 -7.06 6.18
C ILE A 92 5.68 -6.44 4.78
N CYS A 93 4.59 -6.12 4.08
CA CYS A 93 4.63 -5.46 2.77
C CYS A 93 5.37 -4.12 2.83
N LEU A 94 5.12 -3.30 3.85
CA LEU A 94 5.84 -2.05 4.11
C LEU A 94 7.34 -2.28 4.31
N GLY A 95 7.70 -3.30 5.08
CA GLY A 95 9.10 -3.66 5.32
C GLY A 95 9.82 -4.08 4.03
N VAL A 96 9.19 -4.91 3.21
CA VAL A 96 9.73 -5.34 1.90
C VAL A 96 9.87 -4.12 0.97
N ALA A 97 8.83 -3.30 0.86
CA ALA A 97 8.85 -2.10 0.03
C ALA A 97 9.95 -1.11 0.45
N GLN A 98 10.12 -0.86 1.74
CA GLN A 98 11.17 0.02 2.25
C GLN A 98 12.58 -0.51 1.95
N ASN A 99 12.77 -1.82 2.08
CA ASN A 99 14.05 -2.45 1.77
C ASN A 99 14.37 -2.33 0.29
N GLU A 100 13.40 -2.60 -0.59
CA GLU A 100 13.60 -2.50 -2.04
C GLU A 100 13.83 -1.04 -2.48
N LEU A 101 13.09 -0.07 -1.93
CA LEU A 101 13.33 1.35 -2.18
C LEU A 101 14.74 1.80 -1.76
N ARG A 102 15.26 1.25 -0.64
CA ARG A 102 16.65 1.52 -0.23
C ARG A 102 17.66 0.90 -1.18
N ARG A 103 17.44 -0.36 -1.60
CA ARG A 103 18.29 -1.04 -2.59
C ARG A 103 18.28 -0.32 -3.94
N ALA A 104 17.12 0.10 -4.42
CA ALA A 104 16.99 0.85 -5.66
C ALA A 104 17.72 2.19 -5.60
N LYS A 105 17.68 2.89 -4.47
CA LYS A 105 18.44 4.14 -4.26
C LYS A 105 19.95 3.89 -4.33
N VAL A 106 20.46 2.82 -3.71
CA VAL A 106 21.87 2.45 -3.76
C VAL A 106 22.27 2.08 -5.18
N ARG A 107 21.49 1.23 -5.88
CA ARG A 107 21.74 0.89 -7.30
C ARG A 107 21.79 2.15 -8.17
N ARG A 108 20.84 3.06 -8.03
CA ARG A 108 20.79 4.31 -8.77
C ARG A 108 21.99 5.21 -8.50
N TRP A 109 22.54 5.17 -7.30
CA TRP A 109 23.75 5.91 -6.93
C TRP A 109 25.03 5.32 -7.58
N ILE A 110 25.07 3.98 -7.71
CA ILE A 110 26.18 3.24 -8.35
C ILE A 110 26.10 3.37 -9.88
N PHE A 111 24.87 3.44 -10.45
CA PHE A 111 24.63 3.50 -11.90
C PHE A 111 24.22 4.90 -12.39
N LEU A 112 24.83 5.96 -11.90
CA LEU A 112 24.56 7.37 -12.28
C LEU A 112 24.88 7.73 -13.75
N THR A 113 24.65 6.83 -14.70
CA THR A 113 24.89 7.07 -16.13
C THR A 113 23.79 6.56 -17.07
N HIS A 114 22.56 6.29 -16.62
CA HIS A 114 21.49 6.00 -17.59
C HIS A 114 20.14 6.58 -17.16
N THR A 115 19.63 7.41 -18.05
CA THR A 115 18.30 7.98 -18.21
C THR A 115 17.22 7.04 -17.65
N GLY A 116 16.58 7.46 -16.57
CA GLY A 116 15.44 6.72 -16.06
C GLY A 116 14.17 7.17 -16.74
N ASP A 117 13.74 6.48 -17.77
CA ASP A 117 12.38 6.57 -18.26
C ASP A 117 11.42 6.13 -17.15
N LEU A 118 10.56 7.07 -16.74
CA LEU A 118 9.41 6.76 -15.90
C LEU A 118 8.42 5.95 -16.74
N PRO A 119 8.09 4.71 -16.34
CA PRO A 119 7.13 3.92 -17.11
C PRO A 119 5.75 4.59 -17.08
N ASP A 120 5.17 4.82 -18.25
CA ASP A 120 3.80 5.24 -18.44
C ASP A 120 2.83 4.25 -17.79
N ALA A 121 2.14 4.68 -16.73
CA ALA A 121 1.02 3.90 -16.21
C ALA A 121 -0.24 4.35 -16.91
N PRO A 122 -0.95 3.46 -17.60
CA PRO A 122 -2.29 3.77 -18.04
C PRO A 122 -3.21 3.86 -16.81
N ILE A 123 -3.52 5.07 -16.38
CA ILE A 123 -4.67 5.35 -15.53
C ILE A 123 -5.86 5.38 -16.51
N ASN A 124 -6.52 4.24 -16.69
CA ASN A 124 -7.70 4.16 -17.53
C ASN A 124 -8.77 5.12 -16.99
N GLY A 125 -9.22 6.06 -17.83
CA GLY A 125 -10.34 6.95 -17.56
C GLY A 125 -10.01 8.29 -16.90
N ALA A 126 -8.76 8.62 -16.62
CA ALA A 126 -8.42 9.93 -16.06
C ALA A 126 -8.19 10.98 -17.17
N ASN A 127 -8.66 12.21 -16.94
CA ASN A 127 -8.33 13.40 -17.68
C ASN A 127 -6.79 13.54 -17.79
N PRO A 128 -6.24 14.04 -18.92
CA PRO A 128 -4.80 14.28 -19.09
C PRO A 128 -4.14 15.06 -17.95
N GLU A 129 -4.79 16.09 -17.42
CA GLU A 129 -4.33 16.87 -16.26
C GLU A 129 -4.20 16.01 -14.99
N ALA A 130 -5.17 15.14 -14.72
CA ALA A 130 -5.12 14.23 -13.58
C ALA A 130 -4.02 13.17 -13.72
N ARG A 131 -3.70 12.78 -14.95
CA ARG A 131 -2.56 11.88 -15.25
C ARG A 131 -1.23 12.57 -14.97
N GLU A 132 -1.08 13.81 -15.44
CA GLU A 132 0.11 14.60 -15.19
C GLU A 132 0.32 14.87 -13.70
N ALA A 133 -0.72 15.33 -12.99
CA ALA A 133 -0.68 15.52 -11.55
C ALA A 133 -0.28 14.23 -10.82
N THR A 134 -0.82 13.08 -11.22
CA THR A 134 -0.45 11.79 -10.64
C THR A 134 1.01 11.44 -10.89
N ALA A 135 1.52 11.63 -12.10
CA ALA A 135 2.92 11.39 -12.44
C ALA A 135 3.86 12.27 -11.57
N ARG A 136 3.54 13.56 -11.43
CA ARG A 136 4.27 14.50 -10.57
C ARG A 136 4.29 14.07 -9.10
N VAL A 137 3.15 13.61 -8.57
CA VAL A 137 3.10 13.05 -7.20
C VAL A 137 4.06 11.87 -7.06
N TYR A 138 4.09 10.94 -8.03
CA TYR A 138 5.01 9.80 -8.00
C TYR A 138 6.48 10.21 -8.12
N GLU A 139 6.82 11.24 -8.89
CA GLU A 139 8.17 11.81 -8.97
C GLU A 139 8.62 12.36 -7.61
N ILE A 140 7.77 13.14 -6.96
CA ILE A 140 8.03 13.70 -5.63
C ILE A 140 8.21 12.57 -4.59
N LEU A 141 7.34 11.57 -4.64
CA LEU A 141 7.43 10.40 -3.78
C LEU A 141 8.69 9.57 -4.06
N ALA A 142 9.14 9.48 -5.31
CA ALA A 142 10.38 8.81 -5.68
C ALA A 142 11.61 9.50 -5.07
N GLY A 143 11.58 10.82 -4.94
CA GLY A 143 12.62 11.60 -4.28
C GLY A 143 12.55 11.59 -2.75
N ALA A 144 11.48 11.08 -2.14
CA ALA A 144 11.36 10.97 -0.69
C ALA A 144 12.18 9.78 -0.14
N ASN A 145 12.53 9.82 1.17
CA ASN A 145 13.11 8.64 1.77
C ASN A 145 12.07 7.52 1.89
N ALA A 146 12.53 6.27 1.92
CA ALA A 146 11.68 5.09 1.87
C ALA A 146 10.64 5.03 3.00
N GLU A 147 10.99 5.49 4.21
CA GLU A 147 10.08 5.50 5.36
C GLU A 147 8.99 6.58 5.20
N ASP A 148 9.37 7.81 4.84
CA ASP A 148 8.43 8.91 4.65
C ASP A 148 7.45 8.58 3.50
N ARG A 149 7.96 8.02 2.39
CA ARG A 149 7.14 7.55 1.27
C ARG A 149 6.13 6.49 1.70
N ALA A 150 6.59 5.47 2.42
CA ALA A 150 5.74 4.39 2.88
C ALA A 150 4.61 4.90 3.79
N LEU A 151 4.93 5.70 4.79
CA LEU A 151 3.95 6.29 5.71
C LEU A 151 2.94 7.18 4.98
N PHE A 152 3.42 8.02 4.06
CA PHE A 152 2.56 8.92 3.30
C PHE A 152 1.58 8.14 2.40
N VAL A 153 2.09 7.18 1.63
CA VAL A 153 1.24 6.33 0.75
C VAL A 153 0.19 5.59 1.57
N THR A 154 0.59 4.97 2.68
CA THR A 154 -0.32 4.19 3.52
C THR A 154 -1.43 5.06 4.12
N ARG A 155 -1.11 6.27 4.58
CA ARG A 155 -2.10 7.16 5.21
C ARG A 155 -2.99 7.85 4.18
N TYR A 156 -2.41 8.46 3.15
CA TYR A 156 -3.14 9.38 2.28
C TYR A 156 -3.66 8.71 1.00
N ILE A 157 -2.98 7.71 0.49
CA ILE A 157 -3.39 7.01 -0.72
C ILE A 157 -4.24 5.77 -0.38
N GLU A 158 -3.80 4.97 0.59
CA GLU A 158 -4.56 3.79 1.05
C GLU A 158 -5.59 4.13 2.14
N LYS A 159 -5.59 5.36 2.65
CA LYS A 159 -6.54 5.89 3.64
C LYS A 159 -6.60 5.06 4.94
N MET A 160 -5.52 4.36 5.30
CA MET A 160 -5.45 3.60 6.53
C MET A 160 -5.50 4.50 7.76
N GLU A 161 -6.17 4.04 8.79
CA GLU A 161 -6.20 4.75 10.08
C GLU A 161 -4.84 4.70 10.78
N LEU A 162 -4.55 5.74 11.57
CA LEU A 162 -3.24 5.87 12.21
C LEU A 162 -2.94 4.73 13.19
N ALA A 163 -3.97 4.20 13.86
CA ALA A 163 -3.85 3.04 14.75
C ALA A 163 -3.48 1.78 13.98
N GLU A 164 -4.10 1.54 12.82
CA GLU A 164 -3.78 0.41 11.95
C GLU A 164 -2.33 0.49 11.43
N ILE A 165 -1.89 1.70 11.02
CA ILE A 165 -0.50 1.92 10.60
C ILE A 165 0.46 1.64 11.75
N ALA A 166 0.15 2.09 12.96
CA ALA A 166 0.97 1.87 14.15
C ALA A 166 1.11 0.37 14.45
N THR A 167 0.01 -0.37 14.40
CA THR A 167 -0.01 -1.84 14.53
C THR A 167 0.81 -2.50 13.43
N ALA A 168 0.60 -2.12 12.17
CA ALA A 168 1.30 -2.68 11.02
C ALA A 168 2.83 -2.52 11.10
N ILE A 169 3.33 -1.36 11.56
CA ILE A 169 4.76 -1.10 11.69
C ILE A 169 5.34 -1.49 13.06
N GLY A 170 4.54 -2.02 13.98
CA GLY A 170 4.97 -2.43 15.32
C GLY A 170 5.51 -1.28 16.16
N ARG A 171 4.90 -0.09 16.08
CA ARG A 171 5.36 1.12 16.77
C ARG A 171 4.23 1.74 17.61
N PRO A 172 4.55 2.42 18.72
CA PRO A 172 3.56 3.18 19.47
C PRO A 172 2.87 4.23 18.61
N LEU A 173 1.57 4.44 18.85
CA LEU A 173 0.74 5.40 18.11
C LEU A 173 1.34 6.82 18.12
N SER A 174 1.86 7.27 19.25
CA SER A 174 2.50 8.58 19.39
C SER A 174 3.75 8.73 18.51
N THR A 175 4.55 7.67 18.41
CA THR A 175 5.73 7.63 17.54
C THR A 175 5.31 7.65 16.08
N THR A 176 4.30 6.87 15.71
CA THR A 176 3.75 6.83 14.35
C THR A 176 3.17 8.18 13.93
N LYS A 177 2.40 8.83 14.83
CA LYS A 177 1.86 10.18 14.62
C LYS A 177 2.97 11.20 14.32
N ARG A 178 4.03 11.21 15.13
CA ARG A 178 5.18 12.12 14.95
C ARG A 178 5.93 11.87 13.65
N ARG A 179 6.15 10.60 13.28
CA ARG A 179 6.83 10.23 12.04
C ARG A 179 5.98 10.61 10.82
N LEU A 180 4.68 10.30 10.85
CA LEU A 180 3.76 10.67 9.78
C LEU A 180 3.70 12.20 9.61
N ALA A 181 3.61 12.97 10.70
CA ALA A 181 3.59 14.43 10.63
C ALA A 181 4.86 15.00 9.98
N ARG A 182 6.02 14.38 10.25
CA ARG A 182 7.29 14.76 9.62
C ARG A 182 7.32 14.39 8.14
N ALA A 183 6.89 13.18 7.79
CA ALA A 183 6.80 12.70 6.41
C ALA A 183 5.87 13.62 5.59
N THR A 184 4.68 13.90 6.11
CA THR A 184 3.70 14.79 5.47
C THR A 184 4.29 16.16 5.20
N ARG A 185 4.90 16.79 6.21
CA ARG A 185 5.51 18.13 6.05
C ARG A 185 6.58 18.17 4.96
N ARG A 186 7.47 17.15 4.89
CA ARG A 186 8.52 17.08 3.89
C ARG A 186 7.98 16.86 2.48
N ILE A 187 6.97 16.01 2.35
CA ILE A 187 6.37 15.70 1.04
C ILE A 187 5.50 16.87 0.59
N SER A 188 4.64 17.43 1.46
CA SER A 188 3.81 18.59 1.13
C SER A 188 4.65 19.81 0.74
N ALA A 189 5.78 20.06 1.41
CA ALA A 189 6.68 21.16 1.04
C ALA A 189 7.25 21.01 -0.38
N ARG A 190 7.47 19.76 -0.84
CA ARG A 190 7.89 19.53 -2.24
C ARG A 190 6.73 19.67 -3.22
N MET A 191 5.53 19.21 -2.84
CA MET A 191 4.33 19.33 -3.67
C MET A 191 3.92 20.80 -3.85
N SER A 192 4.01 21.62 -2.80
CA SER A 192 3.68 23.06 -2.87
C SER A 192 4.64 23.85 -3.77
N GLY A 193 5.84 23.32 -4.05
CA GLY A 193 6.76 23.89 -5.02
C GLY A 193 6.45 23.54 -6.47
N ASP A 194 5.47 22.69 -6.73
CA ASP A 194 5.03 22.29 -8.07
C ASP A 194 3.67 22.93 -8.40
N PRO A 195 3.61 23.86 -9.40
CA PRO A 195 2.36 24.55 -9.72
C PRO A 195 1.20 23.61 -10.10
N ALA A 196 1.49 22.46 -10.70
CA ALA A 196 0.48 21.46 -11.09
C ALA A 196 -0.15 20.74 -9.88
N LEU A 197 0.46 20.87 -8.69
CA LEU A 197 0.03 20.16 -7.48
C LEU A 197 -0.44 21.10 -6.35
N ALA A 198 -0.37 22.42 -6.52
CA ALA A 198 -0.72 23.39 -5.49
C ALA A 198 -2.12 23.14 -4.93
N ASP A 199 -3.12 22.97 -5.80
CA ASP A 199 -4.51 22.75 -5.42
C ASP A 199 -4.74 21.41 -4.69
N TYR A 200 -3.91 20.40 -4.95
CA TYR A 200 -4.00 19.10 -4.28
C TYR A 200 -3.42 19.11 -2.86
N VAL A 201 -2.48 19.99 -2.58
CA VAL A 201 -1.85 20.12 -1.25
C VAL A 201 -2.83 20.65 -0.23
N ASP A 202 -3.67 21.59 -0.61
CA ASP A 202 -4.69 22.17 0.26
C ASP A 202 -5.72 21.11 0.69
N GLY A 203 -6.11 20.23 -0.19
CA GLY A 203 -6.96 19.08 0.13
C GLY A 203 -6.33 18.08 1.10
N LEU A 204 -5.01 17.84 1.01
CA LEU A 204 -4.27 16.96 1.92
C LEU A 204 -4.09 17.56 3.31
N THR A 205 -3.94 18.90 3.39
CA THR A 205 -3.78 19.62 4.67
C THR A 205 -5.10 19.94 5.34
N ALA A 206 -6.15 20.24 4.59
CA ALA A 206 -7.50 20.51 5.10
C ALA A 206 -8.15 19.27 5.73
N GLY A 207 -7.93 18.08 5.21
CA GLY A 207 -8.37 16.80 5.80
C GLY A 207 -7.79 16.51 7.19
N LYS A 208 -6.73 17.25 7.59
CA LYS A 208 -6.11 17.17 8.92
C LYS A 208 -6.90 17.95 9.99
N ALA A 209 -7.57 19.03 9.61
CA ALA A 209 -8.32 19.89 10.54
C ALA A 209 -9.70 19.31 10.93
N ALA A 210 -10.26 18.41 10.10
CA ALA A 210 -11.61 17.87 10.32
C ALA A 210 -11.64 16.56 11.14
N ARG A 211 -10.50 16.01 11.57
CA ARG A 211 -10.40 14.73 12.32
C ARG A 211 -9.33 14.76 13.43
N GLY A 212 -9.23 15.88 14.13
CA GLY A 212 -8.43 16.06 15.32
C GLY A 212 -9.22 15.89 16.61
#